data_c4feb22834df3f39c3597815a079728d
#
_entry.id   c4feb22834df3f39c3597815a079728d
#
_cell.length_a   1.000
_cell.length_b   1.000
_cell.length_c   1.000
_cell.angle_alpha   90.00
_cell.angle_beta   90.00
_cell.angle_gamma   90.00
#
_symmetry.space_group_name_H-M   'P 1'
#
loop_
_entity.id
_entity.type
_entity.pdbx_description
1 polymer ?
#
loop_
_entity_poly.entity_id
_entity_poly.type
_entity_poly.pdbx_seq_one_letter_code
_entity_poly.pdbx_strand_id
1 'polypeptide(L)'
;MLTEQRFDIILKLLEERKSITVTELRELLDASESTVRRDITALDKAGKLTKVFGGAVALNHKVTAYEPTVAQKSELNKEEKKKIAKYAAGLITPDDFVYLDAGTTTGLMLEYLAGARAVFVTNAVSHAQTLAKMGIRVYLIGGELKSSTEAVVGSQAMQMIQMYHFTKGFFGTNGITRREGFTTVSYTHLRAHETSAH
;
A
#
# COMPACT_ATOMS: atom_id res chain seq x y z
N MET A 1 -4.88 -26.02 20.02
CA MET A 1 -3.45 -25.78 20.34
C MET A 1 -3.36 -24.71 21.43
N LEU A 2 -2.47 -24.90 22.44
CA LEU A 2 -2.25 -23.92 23.51
C LEU A 2 -1.51 -22.69 22.97
N THR A 3 -1.70 -21.53 23.60
CA THR A 3 -1.09 -20.25 23.16
C THR A 3 0.44 -20.33 23.14
N GLU A 4 1.06 -20.92 24.15
CA GLU A 4 2.52 -21.09 24.22
C GLU A 4 3.06 -21.94 23.08
N GLN A 5 2.38 -23.04 22.74
CA GLN A 5 2.77 -23.89 21.61
C GLN A 5 2.71 -23.14 20.28
N ARG A 6 1.70 -22.26 20.09
CA ARG A 6 1.62 -21.42 18.89
C ARG A 6 2.76 -20.41 18.84
N PHE A 7 3.10 -19.82 19.99
CA PHE A 7 4.23 -18.88 20.07
C PHE A 7 5.55 -19.53 19.68
N ASP A 8 5.83 -20.73 20.19
CA ASP A 8 7.04 -21.47 19.84
C ASP A 8 7.11 -21.81 18.35
N ILE A 9 5.99 -22.23 17.76
CA ILE A 9 5.92 -22.51 16.33
C ILE A 9 6.16 -21.23 15.51
N ILE A 10 5.52 -20.10 15.86
CA ILE A 10 5.70 -18.82 15.18
C ILE A 10 7.17 -18.40 15.23
N LEU A 11 7.81 -18.47 16.40
CA LEU A 11 9.21 -18.06 16.55
C LEU A 11 10.15 -18.97 15.77
N LYS A 12 9.95 -20.28 15.82
CA LYS A 12 10.74 -21.24 15.03
C LYS A 12 10.61 -21.00 13.53
N LEU A 13 9.40 -20.78 13.03
CA LEU A 13 9.18 -20.46 11.62
C LEU A 13 9.87 -19.13 11.22
N LEU A 14 9.90 -18.15 12.12
CA LEU A 14 10.61 -16.89 11.87
C LEU A 14 12.13 -17.05 11.90
N GLU A 15 12.67 -17.95 12.72
CA GLU A 15 14.11 -18.30 12.69
C GLU A 15 14.52 -18.91 11.35
N GLU A 16 13.68 -19.78 10.79
CA GLU A 16 13.92 -20.46 9.51
C GLU A 16 13.69 -19.56 8.30
N ARG A 17 12.54 -18.87 8.26
CA ARG A 17 12.04 -18.17 7.07
C ARG A 17 12.30 -16.66 7.08
N LYS A 18 12.72 -16.10 8.22
CA LYS A 18 12.97 -14.67 8.49
C LYS A 18 11.72 -13.78 8.47
N SER A 19 10.69 -14.15 7.72
CA SER A 19 9.38 -13.48 7.67
C SER A 19 8.27 -14.51 7.47
N ILE A 20 7.05 -14.19 7.95
CA ILE A 20 5.88 -15.05 7.76
C ILE A 20 4.60 -14.20 7.75
N THR A 21 3.65 -14.56 6.89
CA THR A 21 2.37 -13.85 6.77
C THR A 21 1.32 -14.39 7.74
N VAL A 22 0.30 -13.56 8.03
CA VAL A 22 -0.88 -13.99 8.82
C VAL A 22 -1.61 -15.14 8.13
N THR A 23 -1.69 -15.13 6.80
CA THR A 23 -2.36 -16.20 6.02
C THR A 23 -1.65 -17.52 6.17
N GLU A 24 -0.31 -17.56 6.01
CA GLU A 24 0.49 -18.76 6.21
C GLU A 24 0.38 -19.28 7.64
N LEU A 25 0.46 -18.38 8.64
CA LEU A 25 0.31 -18.77 10.04
C LEU A 25 -1.08 -19.33 10.36
N ARG A 26 -2.13 -18.77 9.75
CA ARG A 26 -3.50 -19.26 9.90
C ARG A 26 -3.61 -20.72 9.43
N GLU A 27 -3.04 -21.03 8.27
CA GLU A 27 -3.06 -22.38 7.69
C GLU A 27 -2.20 -23.36 8.51
N LEU A 28 -0.97 -22.96 8.87
CA LEU A 28 -0.02 -23.81 9.61
C LEU A 28 -0.46 -24.09 11.06
N LEU A 29 -1.13 -23.14 11.70
CA LEU A 29 -1.56 -23.24 13.10
C LEU A 29 -3.01 -23.72 13.24
N ASP A 30 -3.74 -23.89 12.15
CA ASP A 30 -5.19 -24.15 12.12
C ASP A 30 -5.94 -23.21 13.09
N ALA A 31 -5.68 -21.92 12.95
CA ALA A 31 -6.18 -20.90 13.85
C ALA A 31 -6.91 -19.79 13.09
N SER A 32 -7.84 -19.11 13.75
CA SER A 32 -8.52 -17.95 13.15
C SER A 32 -7.55 -16.79 12.94
N GLU A 33 -7.81 -15.95 11.94
CA GLU A 33 -7.00 -14.75 11.67
C GLU A 33 -6.88 -13.83 12.89
N SER A 34 -7.98 -13.67 13.64
CA SER A 34 -8.00 -12.87 14.87
C SER A 34 -7.09 -13.43 15.96
N THR A 35 -6.99 -14.77 16.07
CA THR A 35 -6.09 -15.44 16.99
C THR A 35 -4.64 -15.20 16.60
N VAL A 36 -4.29 -15.42 15.32
CA VAL A 36 -2.93 -15.20 14.80
C VAL A 36 -2.49 -13.75 14.97
N ARG A 37 -3.36 -12.78 14.66
CA ARG A 37 -3.06 -11.35 14.85
C ARG A 37 -2.83 -10.99 16.32
N ARG A 38 -3.55 -11.62 17.24
CA ARG A 38 -3.36 -11.43 18.68
C ARG A 38 -2.04 -12.04 19.15
N ASP A 39 -1.71 -13.24 18.69
CA ASP A 39 -0.46 -13.92 19.01
C ASP A 39 0.76 -13.12 18.52
N ILE A 40 0.77 -12.66 17.26
CA ILE A 40 1.81 -11.78 16.72
C ILE A 40 1.92 -10.49 17.57
N THR A 41 0.80 -9.89 17.95
CA THR A 41 0.81 -8.65 18.76
C THR A 41 1.37 -8.89 20.16
N ALA A 42 1.12 -10.04 20.75
CA ALA A 42 1.67 -10.40 22.06
C ALA A 42 3.18 -10.66 21.99
N LEU A 43 3.65 -11.34 20.97
CA LEU A 43 5.08 -11.60 20.73
C LEU A 43 5.86 -10.32 20.37
N ASP A 44 5.27 -9.41 19.63
CA ASP A 44 5.83 -8.10 19.32
C ASP A 44 5.99 -7.25 20.59
N LYS A 45 4.95 -7.18 21.44
CA LYS A 45 5.03 -6.51 22.75
C LYS A 45 6.05 -7.13 23.68
N ALA A 46 6.27 -8.44 23.58
CA ALA A 46 7.29 -9.16 24.34
C ALA A 46 8.70 -8.98 23.73
N GLY A 47 8.86 -8.24 22.64
CA GLY A 47 10.13 -8.02 21.97
C GLY A 47 10.75 -9.29 21.36
N LYS A 48 9.93 -10.29 21.00
CA LYS A 48 10.41 -11.57 20.44
C LYS A 48 10.36 -11.62 18.91
N LEU A 49 9.63 -10.72 18.28
CA LEU A 49 9.56 -10.54 16.83
C LEU A 49 9.22 -9.07 16.54
N THR A 50 9.24 -8.68 15.28
CA THR A 50 8.71 -7.38 14.83
C THR A 50 7.45 -7.61 14.01
N LYS A 51 6.31 -7.08 14.50
CA LYS A 51 5.04 -7.10 13.77
C LYS A 51 5.13 -6.16 12.57
N VAL A 52 4.74 -6.66 11.40
CA VAL A 52 4.64 -5.88 10.16
C VAL A 52 3.23 -5.98 9.59
N PHE A 53 2.93 -5.17 8.56
CA PHE A 53 1.64 -5.26 7.88
C PHE A 53 1.49 -6.65 7.23
N GLY A 54 0.44 -7.37 7.63
CA GLY A 54 0.11 -8.70 7.10
C GLY A 54 0.93 -9.87 7.68
N GLY A 55 1.82 -9.65 8.68
CA GLY A 55 2.62 -10.74 9.23
C GLY A 55 3.60 -10.33 10.34
N ALA A 56 4.71 -11.06 10.42
CA ALA A 56 5.79 -10.83 11.35
C ALA A 56 7.17 -11.09 10.72
N VAL A 57 8.22 -10.47 11.27
CA VAL A 57 9.62 -10.68 10.90
C VAL A 57 10.49 -10.93 12.13
N ALA A 58 11.58 -11.66 11.97
CA ALA A 58 12.54 -11.93 13.03
C ALA A 58 13.27 -10.65 13.48
N LEU A 59 13.59 -10.53 14.78
CA LEU A 59 14.22 -9.33 15.37
C LEU A 59 15.54 -8.91 14.72
N ASN A 60 16.36 -9.87 14.28
CA ASN A 60 17.68 -9.60 13.69
C ASN A 60 17.63 -9.44 12.15
N HIS A 61 16.46 -9.43 11.58
CA HIS A 61 16.32 -9.17 10.16
C HIS A 61 16.19 -7.65 9.98
N LYS A 62 17.11 -7.04 9.20
CA LYS A 62 16.87 -5.68 8.68
C LYS A 62 15.49 -5.73 8.06
N VAL A 63 14.56 -4.97 8.62
CA VAL A 63 13.18 -4.90 8.12
C VAL A 63 13.25 -4.38 6.71
N THR A 64 13.41 -5.30 5.76
CA THR A 64 12.89 -5.07 4.42
C THR A 64 11.39 -5.17 4.65
N ALA A 65 10.75 -4.03 4.84
CA ALA A 65 9.33 -3.99 5.16
C ALA A 65 8.61 -4.88 4.13
N TYR A 66 7.99 -5.97 4.59
CA TYR A 66 7.24 -6.85 3.70
C TYR A 66 6.12 -6.02 3.09
N GLU A 67 6.27 -5.74 1.82
CA GLU A 67 5.25 -5.07 1.06
C GLU A 67 4.44 -6.14 0.31
N PRO A 68 3.16 -6.35 0.67
CA PRO A 68 2.33 -7.29 -0.04
C PRO A 68 2.25 -6.91 -1.52
N THR A 69 2.28 -7.90 -2.40
CA THR A 69 2.14 -7.68 -3.85
C THR A 69 0.79 -7.05 -4.18
N VAL A 70 0.68 -6.44 -5.38
CA VAL A 70 -0.58 -5.88 -5.88
C VAL A 70 -1.69 -6.94 -5.84
N ALA A 71 -1.42 -8.17 -6.26
CA ALA A 71 -2.37 -9.27 -6.24
C ALA A 71 -2.91 -9.56 -4.83
N GLN A 72 -2.03 -9.65 -3.83
CA GLN A 72 -2.42 -9.87 -2.44
C GLN A 72 -3.24 -8.70 -1.87
N LYS A 73 -2.85 -7.46 -2.21
CA LYS A 73 -3.59 -6.25 -1.78
C LYS A 73 -4.96 -6.15 -2.44
N SER A 74 -5.13 -6.62 -3.67
CA SER A 74 -6.39 -6.48 -4.44
C SER A 74 -7.55 -7.20 -3.79
N GLU A 75 -7.32 -8.35 -3.19
CA GLU A 75 -8.38 -9.15 -2.56
C GLU A 75 -8.72 -8.71 -1.13
N LEU A 76 -7.87 -7.91 -0.50
CA LEU A 76 -8.09 -7.44 0.87
C LEU A 76 -9.07 -6.25 0.90
N ASN A 77 -10.11 -6.33 1.76
CA ASN A 77 -11.07 -5.25 2.04
C ASN A 77 -11.67 -4.61 0.77
N LYS A 78 -12.08 -5.46 -0.17
CA LYS A 78 -12.49 -5.03 -1.52
C LYS A 78 -13.70 -4.10 -1.50
N GLU A 79 -14.69 -4.39 -0.65
CA GLU A 79 -15.91 -3.60 -0.55
C GLU A 79 -15.65 -2.22 0.10
N GLU A 80 -14.78 -2.16 1.11
CA GLU A 80 -14.36 -0.92 1.73
C GLU A 80 -13.58 -0.04 0.74
N LYS A 81 -12.65 -0.66 -0.02
CA LYS A 81 -11.89 0.04 -1.07
C LYS A 81 -12.80 0.59 -2.16
N LYS A 82 -13.81 -0.14 -2.60
CA LYS A 82 -14.80 0.36 -3.57
C LYS A 82 -15.56 1.57 -3.06
N LYS A 83 -15.98 1.55 -1.79
CA LYS A 83 -16.66 2.71 -1.16
C LYS A 83 -15.75 3.93 -1.13
N ILE A 84 -14.49 3.74 -0.72
CA ILE A 84 -13.48 4.81 -0.71
C ILE A 84 -13.21 5.32 -2.11
N ALA A 85 -12.99 4.43 -3.07
CA ALA A 85 -12.71 4.75 -4.47
C ALA A 85 -13.85 5.55 -5.12
N LYS A 86 -15.09 5.12 -4.91
CA LYS A 86 -16.28 5.82 -5.41
C LYS A 86 -16.40 7.24 -4.83
N TYR A 87 -16.21 7.37 -3.53
CA TYR A 87 -16.25 8.68 -2.88
C TYR A 87 -15.13 9.59 -3.40
N ALA A 88 -13.89 9.07 -3.44
CA ALA A 88 -12.72 9.82 -3.90
C ALA A 88 -12.86 10.27 -5.37
N ALA A 89 -13.35 9.40 -6.26
CA ALA A 89 -13.61 9.76 -7.66
C ALA A 89 -14.65 10.87 -7.78
N GLY A 90 -15.66 10.88 -6.92
CA GLY A 90 -16.69 11.94 -6.88
C GLY A 90 -16.18 13.33 -6.46
N LEU A 91 -14.97 13.41 -5.89
CA LEU A 91 -14.34 14.69 -5.54
C LEU A 91 -13.63 15.36 -6.73
N ILE A 92 -13.46 14.65 -7.84
CA ILE A 92 -12.71 15.13 -9.01
C ILE A 92 -13.63 15.97 -9.89
N THR A 93 -13.17 17.15 -10.25
CA THR A 93 -13.87 18.10 -11.15
C THR A 93 -13.17 18.18 -12.50
N PRO A 94 -13.84 18.68 -13.57
CA PRO A 94 -13.25 18.77 -14.91
C PRO A 94 -11.97 19.60 -15.02
N ASP A 95 -11.78 20.57 -14.13
CA ASP A 95 -10.65 21.48 -14.15
C ASP A 95 -9.47 21.00 -13.28
N ASP A 96 -9.60 19.82 -12.67
CA ASP A 96 -8.56 19.29 -11.82
C ASP A 96 -7.36 18.74 -12.59
N PHE A 97 -6.19 18.96 -12.00
CA PHE A 97 -4.94 18.31 -12.34
C PHE A 97 -4.56 17.35 -11.20
N VAL A 98 -4.79 16.05 -11.43
CA VAL A 98 -4.88 15.05 -10.38
C VAL A 98 -3.65 14.16 -10.38
N TYR A 99 -3.00 14.01 -9.22
CA TYR A 99 -2.06 12.92 -8.99
C TYR A 99 -2.78 11.68 -8.46
N LEU A 100 -2.58 10.55 -9.12
CA LEU A 100 -3.14 9.26 -8.74
C LEU A 100 -2.02 8.26 -8.51
N ASP A 101 -1.82 7.92 -7.25
CA ASP A 101 -0.74 7.03 -6.83
C ASP A 101 -1.00 5.57 -7.21
N ALA A 102 0.08 4.80 -7.35
CA ALA A 102 0.00 3.36 -7.55
C ALA A 102 -0.56 2.66 -6.32
N GLY A 103 -1.70 2.01 -6.45
CA GLY A 103 -2.31 1.27 -5.36
C GLY A 103 -3.62 0.62 -5.77
N THR A 104 -4.04 -0.40 -5.02
CA THR A 104 -5.26 -1.14 -5.35
C THR A 104 -6.54 -0.35 -5.08
N THR A 105 -6.53 0.55 -4.09
CA THR A 105 -7.68 1.44 -3.81
C THR A 105 -7.79 2.53 -4.86
N THR A 106 -6.67 3.15 -5.23
CA THR A 106 -6.62 4.17 -6.29
C THR A 106 -6.94 3.57 -7.65
N GLY A 107 -6.52 2.31 -7.91
CA GLY A 107 -6.90 1.57 -9.11
C GLY A 107 -8.41 1.36 -9.25
N LEU A 108 -9.12 1.10 -8.14
CA LEU A 108 -10.58 0.99 -8.15
C LEU A 108 -11.28 2.32 -8.45
N MET A 109 -10.64 3.48 -8.25
CA MET A 109 -11.21 4.77 -8.65
C MET A 109 -11.46 4.84 -10.15
N LEU A 110 -10.65 4.16 -10.96
CA LEU A 110 -10.75 4.18 -12.42
C LEU A 110 -12.12 3.71 -12.92
N GLU A 111 -12.77 2.78 -12.20
CA GLU A 111 -14.12 2.30 -12.51
C GLU A 111 -15.18 3.42 -12.49
N TYR A 112 -14.91 4.50 -11.77
CA TYR A 112 -15.82 5.63 -11.56
C TYR A 112 -15.42 6.90 -12.32
N LEU A 113 -14.36 6.84 -13.15
CA LEU A 113 -13.83 8.00 -13.89
C LEU A 113 -14.29 8.06 -15.36
N ALA A 114 -15.21 7.18 -15.78
CA ALA A 114 -15.72 7.21 -17.16
C ALA A 114 -16.25 8.60 -17.52
N GLY A 115 -15.73 9.19 -18.62
CA GLY A 115 -16.11 10.52 -19.08
C GLY A 115 -15.50 11.68 -18.28
N ALA A 116 -14.58 11.44 -17.35
CA ALA A 116 -13.86 12.49 -16.63
C ALA A 116 -13.05 13.35 -17.61
N ARG A 117 -13.11 14.69 -17.42
CA ARG A 117 -12.36 15.66 -18.24
C ARG A 117 -11.10 16.16 -17.53
N ALA A 118 -10.90 15.81 -16.28
CA ALA A 118 -9.68 16.12 -15.53
C ALA A 118 -8.44 15.54 -16.22
N VAL A 119 -7.28 16.10 -15.92
CA VAL A 119 -5.98 15.61 -16.37
C VAL A 119 -5.34 14.82 -15.23
N PHE A 120 -4.79 13.65 -15.55
CA PHE A 120 -4.20 12.78 -14.55
C PHE A 120 -2.69 12.64 -14.73
N VAL A 121 -1.99 12.48 -13.63
CA VAL A 121 -0.59 12.05 -13.55
C VAL A 121 -0.53 10.86 -12.62
N THR A 122 0.17 9.81 -13.00
CA THR A 122 0.29 8.60 -12.17
C THR A 122 1.67 7.98 -12.29
N ASN A 123 2.10 7.31 -11.23
CA ASN A 123 3.27 6.45 -11.24
C ASN A 123 2.92 4.96 -11.48
N ALA A 124 1.65 4.63 -11.72
CA ALA A 124 1.21 3.27 -12.01
C ALA A 124 1.02 3.06 -13.51
N VAL A 125 1.76 2.12 -14.09
CA VAL A 125 1.66 1.77 -15.52
C VAL A 125 0.25 1.30 -15.87
N SER A 126 -0.35 0.44 -15.05
CA SER A 126 -1.71 -0.09 -15.25
C SER A 126 -2.79 1.01 -15.20
N HIS A 127 -2.64 2.00 -14.30
CA HIS A 127 -3.57 3.13 -14.23
C HIS A 127 -3.47 4.00 -15.48
N ALA A 128 -2.25 4.32 -15.92
CA ALA A 128 -2.03 5.12 -17.13
C ALA A 128 -2.64 4.43 -18.37
N GLN A 129 -2.42 3.13 -18.52
CA GLN A 129 -3.00 2.35 -19.63
C GLN A 129 -4.53 2.37 -19.61
N THR A 130 -5.13 2.20 -18.44
CA THR A 130 -6.59 2.18 -18.27
C THR A 130 -7.19 3.55 -18.60
N LEU A 131 -6.65 4.63 -18.04
CA LEU A 131 -7.10 5.99 -18.32
C LEU A 131 -6.96 6.35 -19.81
N ALA A 132 -5.84 5.99 -20.43
CA ALA A 132 -5.62 6.24 -21.86
C ALA A 132 -6.65 5.48 -22.73
N LYS A 133 -6.96 4.22 -22.40
CA LYS A 133 -8.01 3.44 -23.10
C LYS A 133 -9.41 4.07 -22.96
N MET A 134 -9.66 4.75 -21.85
CA MET A 134 -10.91 5.48 -21.62
C MET A 134 -10.94 6.85 -22.34
N GLY A 135 -9.87 7.23 -23.05
CA GLY A 135 -9.77 8.53 -23.73
C GLY A 135 -9.47 9.70 -22.76
N ILE A 136 -9.07 9.41 -21.54
CA ILE A 136 -8.76 10.41 -20.51
C ILE A 136 -7.30 10.81 -20.63
N ARG A 137 -7.03 12.13 -20.57
CA ARG A 137 -5.66 12.66 -20.64
C ARG A 137 -4.87 12.28 -19.41
N VAL A 138 -3.76 11.54 -19.61
CA VAL A 138 -2.92 11.03 -18.53
C VAL A 138 -1.44 11.16 -18.88
N TYR A 139 -0.64 11.52 -17.87
CA TYR A 139 0.82 11.48 -17.90
C TYR A 139 1.33 10.36 -17.00
N LEU A 140 2.20 9.51 -17.53
CA LEU A 140 2.90 8.50 -16.75
C LEU A 140 4.24 9.07 -16.31
N ILE A 141 4.53 9.00 -15.01
CA ILE A 141 5.82 9.38 -14.45
C ILE A 141 6.88 8.37 -14.89
N GLY A 142 8.03 8.85 -15.32
CA GLY A 142 9.19 8.02 -15.67
C GLY A 142 10.05 7.67 -14.46
N GLY A 143 10.80 6.57 -14.57
CA GLY A 143 11.72 6.08 -13.54
C GLY A 143 11.84 4.56 -13.53
N GLU A 144 12.29 3.99 -12.41
CA GLU A 144 12.42 2.56 -12.22
C GLU A 144 11.06 1.91 -11.89
N LEU A 145 10.73 0.82 -12.58
CA LEU A 145 9.51 0.06 -12.29
C LEU A 145 9.78 -0.98 -11.19
N LYS A 146 9.16 -0.80 -10.03
CA LYS A 146 9.24 -1.73 -8.90
C LYS A 146 8.26 -2.89 -9.11
N SER A 147 8.79 -4.11 -9.23
CA SER A 147 8.00 -5.30 -9.58
C SER A 147 6.93 -5.67 -8.55
N SER A 148 7.19 -5.47 -7.25
CA SER A 148 6.25 -5.85 -6.18
C SER A 148 4.98 -4.99 -6.13
N THR A 149 5.08 -3.72 -6.52
CA THR A 149 3.98 -2.74 -6.46
C THR A 149 3.53 -2.25 -7.82
N GLU A 150 4.25 -2.63 -8.89
CA GLU A 150 4.02 -2.17 -10.26
C GLU A 150 4.01 -0.63 -10.37
N ALA A 151 4.72 0.01 -9.45
CA ALA A 151 4.84 1.46 -9.36
C ALA A 151 6.18 1.93 -9.91
N VAL A 152 6.17 3.04 -10.64
CA VAL A 152 7.39 3.75 -11.00
C VAL A 152 7.90 4.52 -9.78
N VAL A 153 9.18 4.31 -9.44
CA VAL A 153 9.83 4.84 -8.23
C VAL A 153 11.20 5.46 -8.56
N GLY A 154 11.86 5.98 -7.53
CA GLY A 154 13.23 6.48 -7.62
C GLY A 154 13.34 8.00 -7.79
N SER A 155 14.57 8.50 -7.86
CA SER A 155 14.86 9.93 -7.89
C SER A 155 14.29 10.64 -9.12
N GLN A 156 14.26 9.97 -10.27
CA GLN A 156 13.66 10.52 -11.49
C GLN A 156 12.14 10.71 -11.34
N ALA A 157 11.45 9.72 -10.75
CA ALA A 157 10.02 9.83 -10.46
C ALA A 157 9.73 11.03 -9.54
N MET A 158 10.54 11.20 -8.50
CA MET A 158 10.43 12.33 -7.57
C MET A 158 10.64 13.68 -8.25
N GLN A 159 11.66 13.80 -9.11
CA GLN A 159 11.90 15.02 -9.88
C GLN A 159 10.72 15.36 -10.80
N MET A 160 10.15 14.36 -11.47
CA MET A 160 8.99 14.58 -12.33
C MET A 160 7.76 15.03 -11.55
N ILE A 161 7.48 14.44 -10.38
CA ILE A 161 6.36 14.87 -9.51
C ILE A 161 6.51 16.34 -9.12
N GLN A 162 7.73 16.78 -8.79
CA GLN A 162 8.01 18.16 -8.37
C GLN A 162 7.81 19.20 -9.49
N MET A 163 7.82 18.80 -10.76
CA MET A 163 7.56 19.71 -11.88
C MET A 163 6.08 20.05 -12.08
N TYR A 164 5.20 19.33 -11.43
CA TYR A 164 3.75 19.50 -11.57
C TYR A 164 3.14 20.20 -10.34
N HIS A 165 2.13 21.02 -10.59
CA HIS A 165 1.30 21.64 -9.54
C HIS A 165 -0.07 20.97 -9.55
N PHE A 166 -0.28 20.04 -8.67
CA PHE A 166 -1.53 19.29 -8.58
C PHE A 166 -2.60 20.09 -7.83
N THR A 167 -3.86 20.03 -8.30
CA THR A 167 -5.01 20.53 -7.55
C THR A 167 -5.49 19.51 -6.53
N LYS A 168 -5.33 18.21 -6.84
CA LYS A 168 -5.69 17.09 -5.96
C LYS A 168 -4.69 15.95 -6.10
N GLY A 169 -4.48 15.23 -5.00
CA GLY A 169 -3.67 14.02 -4.98
C GLY A 169 -4.36 12.90 -4.18
N PHE A 170 -4.37 11.71 -4.73
CA PHE A 170 -4.89 10.51 -4.07
C PHE A 170 -3.75 9.52 -3.86
N PHE A 171 -3.42 9.29 -2.60
CA PHE A 171 -2.28 8.48 -2.19
C PHE A 171 -2.72 7.22 -1.45
N GLY A 172 -2.02 6.12 -1.70
CA GLY A 172 -2.13 4.93 -0.88
C GLY A 172 -1.30 5.04 0.39
N THR A 173 -1.75 4.41 1.48
CA THR A 173 -0.97 4.27 2.71
C THR A 173 -1.00 2.82 3.20
N ASN A 174 0.08 2.40 3.84
CA ASN A 174 0.19 1.07 4.43
C ASN A 174 -0.17 1.07 5.91
N GLY A 175 -0.10 2.22 6.57
CA GLY A 175 -0.42 2.36 7.97
C GLY A 175 -0.70 3.79 8.37
N ILE A 176 -1.39 3.94 9.50
CA ILE A 176 -1.62 5.22 10.14
C ILE A 176 -1.45 5.07 11.66
N THR A 177 -0.69 5.95 12.27
CA THR A 177 -0.55 6.04 13.72
C THR A 177 -0.69 7.49 14.17
N ARG A 178 -0.99 7.70 15.46
CA ARG A 178 -1.03 9.08 16.01
C ARG A 178 0.34 9.74 16.04
N ARG A 179 1.39 8.96 16.17
CA ARG A 179 2.76 9.46 16.28
C ARG A 179 3.40 9.72 14.91
N GLU A 180 3.26 8.76 14.00
CA GLU A 180 3.99 8.76 12.72
C GLU A 180 3.13 9.29 11.57
N GLY A 181 1.82 9.54 11.80
CA GLY A 181 0.90 9.93 10.74
C GLY A 181 0.65 8.80 9.74
N PHE A 182 0.55 9.16 8.47
CA PHE A 182 0.42 8.21 7.36
C PHE A 182 1.80 7.67 6.99
N THR A 183 1.93 6.35 6.91
CA THR A 183 3.19 5.67 6.60
C THR A 183 3.06 4.77 5.38
N THR A 184 4.13 4.71 4.58
CA THR A 184 4.22 3.83 3.41
C THR A 184 5.62 3.24 3.33
N VAL A 185 5.78 2.13 2.62
CA VAL A 185 7.06 1.45 2.38
C VAL A 185 7.83 2.11 1.23
N SER A 186 7.18 2.89 0.40
CA SER A 186 7.78 3.53 -0.78
C SER A 186 8.13 4.99 -0.51
N TYR A 187 9.39 5.37 -0.78
CA TYR A 187 9.90 6.73 -0.61
C TYR A 187 9.27 7.79 -1.51
N THR A 188 8.56 7.42 -2.54
CA THR A 188 7.93 8.34 -3.49
C THR A 188 6.82 9.20 -2.88
N HIS A 189 6.28 8.81 -1.71
CA HIS A 189 5.11 9.48 -1.13
C HIS A 189 5.42 10.44 0.01
N LEU A 190 6.53 10.26 0.73
CA LEU A 190 6.78 10.96 2.00
C LEU A 190 7.01 12.47 1.86
N ARG A 191 7.44 12.95 0.70
CA ARG A 191 7.69 14.39 0.50
C ARG A 191 6.51 15.20 -0.07
N ALA A 192 5.49 14.54 -0.60
CA ALA A 192 4.31 15.26 -1.11
C ALA A 192 3.45 15.89 0.02
N HIS A 193 3.60 15.42 1.26
CA HIS A 193 2.89 15.95 2.42
C HIS A 193 3.54 17.16 3.08
N GLU A 194 4.82 17.42 2.84
CA GLU A 194 5.54 18.54 3.48
C GLU A 194 5.28 19.90 2.80
N THR A 195 4.65 19.92 1.64
CA THR A 195 4.39 21.16 0.88
C THR A 195 2.98 21.73 1.06
N SER A 196 2.11 21.10 1.86
CA SER A 196 0.71 21.53 2.05
C SER A 196 0.44 22.24 3.37
N ALA A 197 1.47 22.61 4.14
CA ALA A 197 1.34 23.34 5.40
C ALA A 197 2.01 24.72 5.30
N HIS A 198 1.39 25.63 4.52
CA HIS A 198 1.58 27.07 4.67
C HIS A 198 0.29 27.78 4.25
#